data_ec9828786490a959bbd00d64e419e2d0
#
_entry.id   ec9828786490a959bbd00d64e419e2d0
#
_cell.length_a   1.000
_cell.length_b   1.000
_cell.length_c   1.000
_cell.angle_alpha   90.00
_cell.angle_beta   90.00
_cell.angle_gamma   90.00
#
_symmetry.space_group_name_H-M   'P 1'
#
loop_
_entity.id
_entity.type
_entity.pdbx_description
1 polymer ?
#
loop_
_entity_poly.entity_id
_entity_poly.type
_entity_poly.pdbx_seq_one_letter_code
_entity_poly.pdbx_strand_id
1 'polypeptide(L)'
;NKSNYEEYYKMGLATIHEKNIIENFDEFEINCKKLDEFYFNNKISFIKIDVEGHEIQVIDGAKNLIKKFNPNLMIEIEEKHSRNNLNESISHICSFGYKAYCLIDKKLVLLDNINNYTQFNNFIFKSLS
;
A
#
# COMPACT_ATOMS: atom_id res chain seq x y z
N ASN A 1 -22.05 -27.62 -5.98
CA ASN A 1 -21.33 -26.75 -5.03
C ASN A 1 -20.36 -25.77 -5.70
N LYS A 2 -20.70 -25.27 -6.90
CA LYS A 2 -19.97 -24.17 -7.55
C LYS A 2 -20.31 -22.80 -6.95
N SER A 3 -21.47 -22.64 -6.29
CA SER A 3 -21.94 -21.36 -5.75
C SER A 3 -21.07 -20.79 -4.62
N ASN A 4 -20.47 -21.64 -3.78
CA ASN A 4 -19.67 -21.16 -2.64
C ASN A 4 -18.30 -20.60 -3.07
N TYR A 5 -17.71 -21.10 -4.15
CA TYR A 5 -16.42 -20.60 -4.65
C TYR A 5 -16.53 -19.21 -5.30
N GLU A 6 -17.63 -18.94 -6.02
CA GLU A 6 -17.89 -17.63 -6.62
C GLU A 6 -18.17 -16.55 -5.55
N GLU A 7 -18.82 -16.92 -4.47
CA GLU A 7 -19.13 -16.00 -3.37
C GLU A 7 -17.86 -15.65 -2.57
N TYR A 8 -16.96 -16.62 -2.31
CA TYR A 8 -15.65 -16.38 -1.71
C TYR A 8 -14.73 -15.51 -2.61
N TYR A 9 -14.79 -15.68 -3.92
CA TYR A 9 -14.01 -14.86 -4.85
C TYR A 9 -14.48 -13.41 -4.86
N LYS A 10 -15.79 -13.17 -4.72
CA LYS A 10 -16.38 -11.82 -4.64
C LYS A 10 -16.01 -11.09 -3.34
N MET A 11 -15.83 -11.78 -2.23
CA MET A 11 -15.43 -11.16 -0.95
C MET A 11 -13.99 -10.63 -0.97
N GLY A 12 -13.12 -11.15 -1.82
CA GLY A 12 -11.75 -10.64 -2.02
C GLY A 12 -11.63 -9.41 -2.91
N LEU A 13 -12.74 -8.99 -3.55
CA LEU A 13 -12.78 -7.88 -4.51
C LEU A 13 -13.39 -6.59 -3.95
N ALA A 14 -13.50 -6.47 -2.63
CA ALA A 14 -13.97 -5.24 -2.01
C ALA A 14 -13.01 -4.09 -2.31
N THR A 15 -13.53 -2.98 -2.84
CA THR A 15 -12.74 -1.81 -3.22
C THR A 15 -13.48 -0.52 -2.89
N ILE A 16 -12.74 0.53 -2.59
CA ILE A 16 -13.26 1.91 -2.51
C ILE A 16 -12.95 2.72 -3.78
N HIS A 17 -12.33 2.09 -4.78
CA HIS A 17 -11.90 2.75 -6.00
C HIS A 17 -12.96 2.60 -7.10
N GLU A 18 -13.51 3.72 -7.59
CA GLU A 18 -14.57 3.76 -8.62
C GLU A 18 -14.22 2.98 -9.90
N LYS A 19 -12.94 2.91 -10.27
CA LYS A 19 -12.48 2.17 -11.46
C LYS A 19 -12.58 0.65 -11.32
N ASN A 20 -12.73 0.14 -10.09
CA ASN A 20 -12.80 -1.29 -9.80
C ASN A 20 -14.24 -1.77 -9.61
N ILE A 21 -15.23 -0.92 -9.90
CA ILE A 21 -16.65 -1.28 -9.82
C ILE A 21 -16.98 -2.26 -10.94
N ILE A 22 -17.49 -3.42 -10.56
CA ILE A 22 -17.98 -4.48 -11.45
C ILE A 22 -19.51 -4.39 -11.49
N GLU A 23 -20.12 -4.77 -12.63
CA GLU A 23 -21.59 -4.86 -12.71
C GLU A 23 -22.14 -5.80 -11.62
N ASN A 24 -23.24 -5.41 -10.95
CA ASN A 24 -23.87 -6.09 -9.82
C ASN A 24 -23.00 -6.14 -8.54
N PHE A 25 -22.76 -5.00 -7.93
CA PHE A 25 -22.08 -4.86 -6.63
C PHE A 25 -23.06 -4.46 -5.52
N ASP A 26 -22.73 -4.86 -4.29
CA ASP A 26 -23.36 -4.34 -3.09
C ASP A 26 -22.54 -3.16 -2.57
N GLU A 27 -23.21 -2.05 -2.24
CA GLU A 27 -22.58 -0.84 -1.71
C GLU A 27 -22.82 -0.76 -0.20
N PHE A 28 -21.75 -0.52 0.55
CA PHE A 28 -21.81 -0.34 2.00
C PHE A 28 -21.17 0.99 2.39
N GLU A 29 -21.84 1.74 3.24
CA GLU A 29 -21.26 2.95 3.84
C GLU A 29 -20.29 2.55 4.94
N ILE A 30 -19.05 3.04 4.87
CA ILE A 30 -17.99 2.80 5.84
C ILE A 30 -17.37 4.10 6.33
N ASN A 31 -16.92 4.10 7.59
CA ASN A 31 -16.19 5.23 8.15
C ASN A 31 -14.69 5.07 7.86
N CYS A 32 -14.10 6.05 7.18
CA CYS A 32 -12.67 6.14 6.97
C CYS A 32 -12.02 7.10 7.98
N LYS A 33 -10.90 6.69 8.55
CA LYS A 33 -10.10 7.51 9.48
C LYS A 33 -8.63 7.49 9.07
N LYS A 34 -7.93 8.59 9.35
CA LYS A 34 -6.48 8.64 9.20
C LYS A 34 -5.81 7.82 10.29
N LEU A 35 -4.67 7.18 10.00
CA LEU A 35 -3.89 6.46 11.02
C LEU A 35 -3.41 7.40 12.14
N ASP A 36 -3.18 8.67 11.84
CA ASP A 36 -2.78 9.68 12.82
C ASP A 36 -3.87 10.02 13.85
N GLU A 37 -5.13 9.62 13.62
CA GLU A 37 -6.23 9.79 14.59
C GLU A 37 -6.25 8.69 15.67
N PHE A 38 -5.46 7.62 15.49
CA PHE A 38 -5.39 6.52 16.44
C PHE A 38 -4.21 6.70 17.40
N TYR A 39 -4.43 6.35 18.66
CA TYR A 39 -3.38 6.32 19.66
C TYR A 39 -2.79 4.91 19.78
N PHE A 40 -1.46 4.83 19.67
CA PHE A 40 -0.72 3.58 19.80
C PHE A 40 0.19 3.64 21.02
N ASN A 41 -0.02 2.72 21.97
CA ASN A 41 0.77 2.60 23.19
C ASN A 41 2.17 2.03 22.92
N ASN A 42 2.28 1.16 21.94
CA ASN A 42 3.51 0.47 21.57
C ASN A 42 4.13 1.06 20.31
N LYS A 43 5.45 0.87 20.17
CA LYS A 43 6.17 1.24 18.96
C LYS A 43 5.63 0.45 17.77
N ILE A 44 5.28 1.15 16.72
CA ILE A 44 4.95 0.55 15.41
C ILE A 44 6.27 0.37 14.65
N SER A 45 6.65 -0.86 14.36
CA SER A 45 7.90 -1.19 13.66
C SER A 45 7.72 -1.59 12.20
N PHE A 46 6.50 -1.95 11.81
CA PHE A 46 6.17 -2.39 10.47
C PHE A 46 4.70 -2.08 10.12
N ILE A 47 4.47 -1.65 8.87
CA ILE A 47 3.13 -1.44 8.31
C ILE A 47 3.06 -2.10 6.94
N LYS A 48 2.06 -2.97 6.70
CA LYS A 48 1.67 -3.40 5.36
C LYS A 48 0.53 -2.52 4.85
N ILE A 49 0.64 -2.04 3.62
CA ILE A 49 -0.39 -1.25 2.92
C ILE A 49 -0.73 -1.98 1.62
N ASP A 50 -2.01 -2.26 1.43
CA ASP A 50 -2.57 -2.99 0.30
C ASP A 50 -4.03 -2.50 0.15
N VAL A 51 -4.21 -1.39 -0.57
CA VAL A 51 -5.46 -0.62 -0.60
C VAL A 51 -5.90 -0.21 -2.01
N GLU A 52 -5.34 -0.89 -3.01
CA GLU A 52 -5.77 -0.81 -4.41
C GLU A 52 -5.94 0.62 -4.95
N GLY A 53 -4.86 1.42 -4.90
CA GLY A 53 -4.79 2.75 -5.50
C GLY A 53 -4.96 3.92 -4.53
N HIS A 54 -5.03 3.65 -3.21
CA HIS A 54 -5.12 4.68 -2.16
C HIS A 54 -3.88 4.71 -1.25
N GLU A 55 -2.75 4.14 -1.69
CA GLU A 55 -1.51 4.00 -0.91
C GLU A 55 -0.99 5.35 -0.42
N ILE A 56 -1.00 6.35 -1.30
CA ILE A 56 -0.53 7.70 -0.99
C ILE A 56 -1.42 8.37 0.04
N GLN A 57 -2.74 8.19 -0.05
CA GLN A 57 -3.68 8.72 0.93
C GLN A 57 -3.48 8.09 2.31
N VAL A 58 -3.15 6.78 2.37
CA VAL A 58 -2.81 6.09 3.62
C VAL A 58 -1.53 6.66 4.21
N ILE A 59 -0.48 6.84 3.41
CA ILE A 59 0.79 7.44 3.84
C ILE A 59 0.58 8.88 4.33
N ASP A 60 -0.19 9.68 3.59
CA ASP A 60 -0.51 11.06 3.98
C ASP A 60 -1.34 11.13 5.27
N GLY A 61 -2.18 10.14 5.50
CA GLY A 61 -2.95 10.00 6.75
C GLY A 61 -2.17 9.43 7.93
N ALA A 62 -0.90 9.05 7.72
CA ALA A 62 -0.01 8.45 8.72
C ALA A 62 1.27 9.28 8.96
N LYS A 63 1.33 10.54 8.54
CA LYS A 63 2.55 11.37 8.57
C LYS A 63 3.17 11.49 9.95
N ASN A 64 2.36 11.73 10.97
CA ASN A 64 2.82 11.88 12.35
C ASN A 64 3.28 10.54 12.93
N LEU A 65 2.56 9.47 12.64
CA LEU A 65 2.90 8.10 13.03
C LEU A 65 4.25 7.69 12.41
N ILE A 66 4.41 7.90 11.10
CA ILE A 66 5.65 7.61 10.38
C ILE A 66 6.81 8.39 11.00
N LYS A 67 6.66 9.69 11.20
CA LYS A 67 7.69 10.54 11.82
C LYS A 67 8.05 10.11 13.25
N LYS A 68 7.05 9.65 14.01
CA LYS A 68 7.24 9.24 15.41
C LYS A 68 7.94 7.90 15.54
N PHE A 69 7.58 6.92 14.74
CA PHE A 69 7.98 5.51 14.93
C PHE A 69 8.99 5.01 13.91
N ASN A 70 9.12 5.66 12.75
CA ASN A 70 9.95 5.24 11.63
C ASN A 70 9.77 3.74 11.27
N PRO A 71 8.51 3.26 11.06
CA PRO A 71 8.26 1.87 10.77
C PRO A 71 8.84 1.50 9.40
N ASN A 72 9.26 0.25 9.21
CA ASN A 72 9.43 -0.25 7.85
C ASN A 72 8.06 -0.42 7.19
N LEU A 73 7.98 -0.18 5.88
CA LEU A 73 6.73 -0.30 5.14
C LEU A 73 6.84 -1.39 4.08
N MET A 74 5.76 -2.13 3.87
CA MET A 74 5.55 -2.97 2.70
C MET A 74 4.29 -2.48 2.01
N ILE A 75 4.43 -2.01 0.78
CA ILE A 75 3.33 -1.37 0.06
C ILE A 75 3.16 -2.08 -1.28
N GLU A 76 1.94 -2.53 -1.55
CA GLU A 76 1.55 -3.00 -2.87
C GLU A 76 1.10 -1.80 -3.70
N ILE A 77 1.81 -1.52 -4.80
CA ILE A 77 1.52 -0.40 -5.70
C ILE A 77 1.35 -0.96 -7.11
N GLU A 78 0.14 -0.90 -7.63
CA GLU A 78 -0.19 -1.29 -9.00
C GLU A 78 -0.57 -0.06 -9.81
N GLU A 79 0.16 0.22 -10.91
CA GLU A 79 -0.12 1.39 -11.77
C GLU A 79 -1.55 1.43 -12.31
N LYS A 80 -2.13 0.24 -12.61
CA LYS A 80 -3.51 0.14 -13.12
C LYS A 80 -4.57 0.67 -12.14
N HIS A 81 -4.28 0.67 -10.84
CA HIS A 81 -5.17 1.13 -9.78
C HIS A 81 -4.78 2.50 -9.23
N SER A 82 -3.52 2.91 -9.40
CA SER A 82 -3.01 4.17 -8.87
C SER A 82 -3.44 5.38 -9.72
N ARG A 83 -3.71 6.50 -9.07
CA ARG A 83 -3.91 7.80 -9.72
C ARG A 83 -2.59 8.44 -10.15
N ASN A 84 -1.51 8.09 -9.47
CA ASN A 84 -0.15 8.55 -9.75
C ASN A 84 0.61 7.45 -10.47
N ASN A 85 1.62 7.81 -11.25
CA ASN A 85 2.53 6.81 -11.79
C ASN A 85 3.39 6.20 -10.66
N LEU A 86 3.95 5.03 -10.91
CA LEU A 86 4.73 4.27 -9.93
C LEU A 86 5.92 5.08 -9.38
N ASN A 87 6.63 5.81 -10.25
CA ASN A 87 7.79 6.62 -9.85
C ASN A 87 7.40 7.76 -8.91
N GLU A 88 6.29 8.43 -9.19
CA GLU A 88 5.77 9.51 -8.33
C GLU A 88 5.40 8.98 -6.96
N SER A 89 4.71 7.83 -6.91
CA SER A 89 4.32 7.19 -5.66
C SER A 89 5.53 6.80 -4.82
N ILE A 90 6.54 6.15 -5.44
CA ILE A 90 7.77 5.77 -4.76
C ILE A 90 8.53 7.01 -4.27
N SER A 91 8.68 8.04 -5.11
CA SER A 91 9.37 9.29 -4.74
C SER A 91 8.67 9.99 -3.59
N HIS A 92 7.34 10.03 -3.59
CA HIS A 92 6.55 10.59 -2.49
C HIS A 92 6.82 9.86 -1.17
N ILE A 93 6.79 8.53 -1.17
CA ILE A 93 7.05 7.73 0.04
C ILE A 93 8.51 7.92 0.50
N CYS A 94 9.47 7.92 -0.42
CA CYS A 94 10.88 8.15 -0.11
C CYS A 94 11.14 9.54 0.51
N SER A 95 10.31 10.55 0.18
CA SER A 95 10.44 11.89 0.77
C SER A 95 10.23 11.93 2.29
N PHE A 96 9.64 10.88 2.87
CA PHE A 96 9.51 10.69 4.33
C PHE A 96 10.75 10.08 4.99
N GLY A 97 11.89 9.98 4.28
CA GLY A 97 13.14 9.45 4.82
C GLY A 97 13.32 7.95 4.63
N TYR A 98 12.76 7.39 3.56
CA TYR A 98 12.86 5.98 3.21
C TYR A 98 13.75 5.73 2.00
N LYS A 99 14.31 4.52 1.93
CA LYS A 99 14.82 3.91 0.70
C LYS A 99 13.90 2.76 0.28
N ALA A 100 13.66 2.67 -1.03
CA ALA A 100 12.81 1.66 -1.62
C ALA A 100 13.62 0.43 -2.08
N TYR A 101 13.07 -0.75 -1.87
CA TYR A 101 13.65 -2.05 -2.21
C TYR A 101 12.59 -2.94 -2.83
N CYS A 102 13.03 -3.88 -3.69
CA CYS A 102 12.26 -5.05 -4.09
C CYS A 102 12.85 -6.31 -3.49
N LEU A 103 12.01 -7.33 -3.31
CA LEU A 103 12.46 -8.67 -2.90
C LEU A 103 12.73 -9.51 -4.14
N ILE A 104 13.99 -9.82 -4.39
CA ILE A 104 14.45 -10.65 -5.52
C ILE A 104 15.25 -11.83 -4.95
N ASP A 105 14.86 -13.05 -5.28
CA ASP A 105 15.50 -14.28 -4.79
C ASP A 105 15.74 -14.30 -3.27
N LYS A 106 14.72 -13.90 -2.51
CA LYS A 106 14.74 -13.78 -1.04
C LYS A 106 15.72 -12.75 -0.49
N LYS A 107 16.21 -11.84 -1.32
CA LYS A 107 17.08 -10.72 -0.92
C LYS A 107 16.44 -9.38 -1.22
N LEU A 108 16.64 -8.43 -0.34
CA LEU A 108 16.25 -7.04 -0.58
C LEU A 108 17.29 -6.39 -1.49
N VAL A 109 16.84 -5.95 -2.66
CA VAL A 109 17.65 -5.22 -3.64
C VAL A 109 17.17 -3.78 -3.67
N LEU A 110 18.09 -2.83 -3.50
CA LEU A 110 17.79 -1.40 -3.58
C LEU A 110 17.23 -1.07 -4.96
N LEU A 111 16.18 -0.28 -5.01
CA LEU A 111 15.47 0.02 -6.24
C LEU A 111 16.37 0.69 -7.29
N ASP A 112 17.29 1.55 -6.85
CA ASP A 112 18.28 2.24 -7.71
C ASP A 112 19.20 1.26 -8.46
N ASN A 113 19.31 0.01 -7.98
CA ASN A 113 20.11 -1.05 -8.61
C ASN A 113 19.29 -1.94 -9.56
N ILE A 114 18.02 -1.62 -9.80
CA ILE A 114 17.11 -2.40 -10.65
C ILE A 114 16.79 -1.59 -11.91
N ASN A 115 17.21 -2.09 -13.08
CA ASN A 115 17.01 -1.40 -14.36
C ASN A 115 15.53 -1.23 -14.72
N ASN A 116 14.71 -2.23 -14.40
CA ASN A 116 13.27 -2.19 -14.62
C ASN A 116 12.54 -2.81 -13.42
N TYR A 117 11.88 -2.00 -12.63
CA TYR A 117 11.11 -2.42 -11.46
C TYR A 117 9.58 -2.35 -11.66
N THR A 118 9.11 -1.98 -12.85
CA THR A 118 7.66 -1.93 -13.15
C THR A 118 6.98 -3.30 -13.14
N GLN A 119 7.78 -4.37 -13.18
CA GLN A 119 7.30 -5.75 -13.06
C GLN A 119 6.95 -6.15 -11.61
N PHE A 120 7.34 -5.35 -10.62
CA PHE A 120 7.06 -5.60 -9.21
C PHE A 120 5.86 -4.79 -8.76
N ASN A 121 5.01 -5.39 -7.93
CA ASN A 121 3.88 -4.71 -7.30
C ASN A 121 4.16 -4.46 -5.81
N ASN A 122 5.02 -5.26 -5.17
CA ASN A 122 5.34 -5.14 -3.76
C ASN A 122 6.70 -4.47 -3.55
N PHE A 123 6.68 -3.35 -2.86
CA PHE A 123 7.86 -2.55 -2.53
C PHE A 123 8.07 -2.50 -1.02
N ILE A 124 9.31 -2.65 -0.60
CA ILE A 124 9.72 -2.53 0.80
C ILE A 124 10.41 -1.19 0.98
N PHE A 125 9.93 -0.41 1.94
CA PHE A 125 10.54 0.86 2.31
C PHE A 125 11.17 0.74 3.68
N LYS A 126 12.49 0.96 3.75
CA LYS A 126 13.25 0.95 5.00
C LYS A 126 13.62 2.37 5.40
N SER A 127 13.32 2.71 6.66
CA SER A 127 13.74 3.98 7.22
C SER A 127 15.27 4.11 7.23
N LEU A 128 15.75 5.34 6.98
CA LEU A 128 17.18 5.69 7.04
C LEU A 128 17.67 6.01 8.45
N SER A 129 16.75 6.06 9.41
CA SER A 129 17.03 6.34 10.82
C SER A 129 17.14 5.09 11.65
#